data_05004f466a7d18e9086e3cd360e63185
#
_entry.id   05004f466a7d18e9086e3cd360e63185
#
_cell.length_a   1.000
_cell.length_b   1.000
_cell.length_c   1.000
_cell.angle_alpha   90.00
_cell.angle_beta   90.00
_cell.angle_gamma   90.00
#
_symmetry.space_group_name_H-M   'P 1'
#
loop_
_entity.id
_entity.type
_entity.pdbx_description
1 polymer ?
#
loop_
_entity_poly.entity_id
_entity_poly.type
_entity_poly.pdbx_seq_one_letter_code
_entity_poly.pdbx_strand_id
1 'polypeptide(L)'
;MTILQSEFVVGGEQFEKNKAALLAQLEQVRAIQNKNLEKSYAAKPKFDRKGKILPHERVRLALDANSPFIELCGLVGYAMHDDKDGSDAGGGIIAGIGFVSGVRCLISASNSAIKGGTIAPMGVHKTLRLQKIALQQKLPMLTLSESGGANLNYAAEVFTAGGTTFANQARLSAAGIPQVSVVHGNATAGGAYQPGLSDYVIVVRKQTEM
;
A
#
# COMPACT_ATOMS: atom_id res chain seq x y z
N MET A 1 -7.12 16.98 -34.81
CA MET A 1 -6.82 17.12 -33.40
C MET A 1 -6.34 18.53 -33.16
N THR A 2 -7.00 19.30 -32.32
CA THR A 2 -6.57 20.69 -31.99
C THR A 2 -5.47 20.57 -30.95
N ILE A 3 -4.29 21.05 -31.27
CA ILE A 3 -3.17 21.11 -30.32
C ILE A 3 -3.40 22.30 -29.40
N LEU A 4 -3.56 22.03 -28.09
CA LEU A 4 -3.61 23.09 -27.10
C LEU A 4 -2.18 23.68 -26.94
N GLN A 5 -2.04 24.95 -27.28
CA GLN A 5 -0.79 25.68 -27.05
C GLN A 5 -0.83 26.32 -25.68
N SER A 6 0.27 26.18 -24.92
CA SER A 6 0.42 26.84 -23.64
C SER A 6 0.81 28.31 -23.84
N GLU A 7 0.06 29.22 -23.23
CA GLU A 7 0.41 30.64 -23.19
C GLU A 7 1.36 31.00 -22.03
N PHE A 8 1.71 30.02 -21.19
CA PHE A 8 2.61 30.23 -20.05
C PHE A 8 4.06 30.37 -20.50
N VAL A 9 4.68 31.48 -20.08
CA VAL A 9 6.12 31.68 -20.21
C VAL A 9 6.81 31.03 -18.99
N VAL A 10 7.57 29.96 -19.22
CA VAL A 10 8.36 29.29 -18.19
C VAL A 10 9.40 30.31 -17.65
N GLY A 11 9.44 30.45 -16.32
CA GLY A 11 10.31 31.43 -15.65
C GLY A 11 9.74 32.85 -15.57
N GLY A 12 8.56 33.11 -16.13
CA GLY A 12 7.86 34.37 -15.97
C GLY A 12 7.29 34.54 -14.55
N GLU A 13 6.98 35.80 -14.17
CA GLU A 13 6.48 36.13 -12.82
C GLU A 13 5.26 35.29 -12.40
N GLN A 14 4.28 35.13 -13.28
CA GLN A 14 3.07 34.34 -13.02
C GLN A 14 3.40 32.83 -12.85
N PHE A 15 4.35 32.33 -13.65
CA PHE A 15 4.82 30.96 -13.54
C PHE A 15 5.46 30.69 -12.17
N GLU A 16 6.38 31.55 -11.71
CA GLU A 16 7.06 31.39 -10.42
C GLU A 16 6.08 31.54 -9.24
N LYS A 17 5.10 32.45 -9.34
CA LYS A 17 4.04 32.56 -8.33
C LYS A 17 3.19 31.30 -8.24
N ASN A 18 2.75 30.74 -9.37
CA ASN A 18 1.97 29.51 -9.40
C ASN A 18 2.78 28.31 -8.90
N LYS A 19 4.04 28.22 -9.28
CA LYS A 19 4.97 27.19 -8.83
C LYS A 19 5.18 27.24 -7.31
N ALA A 20 5.40 28.43 -6.74
CA ALA A 20 5.56 28.58 -5.29
C ALA A 20 4.27 28.17 -4.54
N ALA A 21 3.10 28.57 -5.03
CA ALA A 21 1.82 28.17 -4.44
C ALA A 21 1.59 26.64 -4.49
N LEU A 22 1.90 26.00 -5.61
CA LEU A 22 1.78 24.55 -5.76
C LEU A 22 2.77 23.81 -4.83
N LEU A 23 4.01 24.27 -4.76
CA LEU A 23 5.03 23.66 -3.88
C LEU A 23 4.61 23.76 -2.41
N ALA A 24 4.02 24.89 -1.98
CA ALA A 24 3.52 25.03 -0.63
C ALA A 24 2.40 24.03 -0.30
N GLN A 25 1.51 23.73 -1.23
CA GLN A 25 0.48 22.68 -1.07
C GLN A 25 1.09 21.29 -1.04
N LEU A 26 2.08 21.02 -1.89
CA LEU A 26 2.79 19.72 -1.90
C LEU A 26 3.51 19.46 -0.58
N GLU A 27 4.10 20.47 0.04
CA GLU A 27 4.75 20.34 1.35
C GLU A 27 3.77 19.93 2.45
N GLN A 28 2.53 20.40 2.42
CA GLN A 28 1.49 19.96 3.36
C GLN A 28 1.17 18.47 3.19
N VAL A 29 1.04 18.00 1.94
CA VAL A 29 0.83 16.57 1.65
C VAL A 29 2.01 15.72 2.11
N ARG A 30 3.23 16.15 1.81
CA ARG A 30 4.47 15.47 2.24
C ARG A 30 4.61 15.42 3.75
N ALA A 31 4.22 16.47 4.46
CA ALA A 31 4.24 16.49 5.92
C ALA A 31 3.35 15.38 6.52
N ILE A 32 2.18 15.12 5.93
CA ILE A 32 1.29 14.04 6.36
C ILE A 32 1.93 12.67 6.07
N GLN A 33 2.46 12.49 4.86
CA GLN A 33 3.15 11.25 4.48
C GLN A 33 4.35 10.97 5.39
N ASN A 34 5.13 11.99 5.72
CA ASN A 34 6.28 11.88 6.63
C ASN A 34 5.87 11.47 8.04
N LYS A 35 4.77 11.99 8.59
CA LYS A 35 4.26 11.55 9.91
C LYS A 35 3.97 10.05 9.94
N ASN A 36 3.34 9.51 8.90
CA ASN A 36 3.09 8.08 8.79
C ASN A 36 4.39 7.28 8.71
N LEU A 37 5.34 7.76 7.90
CA LEU A 37 6.65 7.14 7.74
C LEU A 37 7.43 7.13 9.07
N GLU A 38 7.51 8.25 9.76
CA GLU A 38 8.16 8.40 11.07
C GLU A 38 7.56 7.45 12.12
N LYS A 39 6.23 7.38 12.19
CA LYS A 39 5.52 6.44 13.07
C LYS A 39 5.87 4.98 12.75
N SER A 40 5.94 4.64 11.47
CA SER A 40 6.34 3.31 11.02
C SER A 40 7.79 3.00 11.42
N TYR A 41 8.71 3.93 11.22
CA TYR A 41 10.13 3.76 11.59
C TYR A 41 10.36 3.76 13.10
N ALA A 42 9.54 4.43 13.89
CA ALA A 42 9.60 4.38 15.35
C ALA A 42 9.41 2.94 15.91
N ALA A 43 8.78 2.05 15.13
CA ALA A 43 8.64 0.64 15.48
C ALA A 43 9.93 -0.20 15.24
N LYS A 44 10.97 0.36 14.60
CA LYS A 44 12.19 -0.39 14.23
C LYS A 44 12.82 -1.18 15.36
N PRO A 45 13.01 -0.66 16.59
CA PRO A 45 13.59 -1.45 17.67
C PRO A 45 12.79 -2.71 18.03
N LYS A 46 11.45 -2.66 17.86
CA LYS A 46 10.59 -3.81 18.08
C LYS A 46 10.75 -4.86 16.97
N PHE A 47 10.93 -4.43 15.72
CA PHE A 47 11.16 -5.31 14.58
C PHE A 47 12.53 -5.97 14.66
N ASP A 48 13.59 -5.20 14.98
CA ASP A 48 14.95 -5.71 15.11
C ASP A 48 15.06 -6.80 16.20
N ARG A 49 14.41 -6.60 17.36
CA ARG A 49 14.36 -7.63 18.43
C ARG A 49 13.71 -8.94 17.99
N LYS A 50 12.83 -8.89 16.99
CA LYS A 50 12.15 -10.05 16.40
C LYS A 50 12.87 -10.59 15.16
N GLY A 51 13.98 -10.01 14.74
CA GLY A 51 14.67 -10.35 13.50
C GLY A 51 13.83 -10.04 12.24
N LYS A 52 12.90 -9.09 12.34
CA LYS A 52 11.99 -8.73 11.24
C LYS A 52 12.45 -7.45 10.56
N ILE A 53 12.15 -7.33 9.27
CA ILE A 53 12.40 -6.14 8.45
C ILE A 53 11.16 -5.25 8.50
N LEU A 54 11.32 -3.93 8.57
CA LEU A 54 10.20 -2.99 8.50
C LEU A 54 9.44 -3.08 7.17
N PRO A 55 8.12 -2.84 7.16
CA PRO A 55 7.31 -2.94 5.94
C PRO A 55 7.82 -2.09 4.76
N HIS A 56 8.24 -0.83 5.01
CA HIS A 56 8.83 0.03 3.97
C HIS A 56 10.16 -0.53 3.43
N GLU A 57 10.98 -1.11 4.30
CA GLU A 57 12.24 -1.75 3.89
C GLU A 57 11.96 -3.02 3.07
N ARG A 58 10.91 -3.78 3.38
CA ARG A 58 10.48 -4.94 2.58
C ARG A 58 10.11 -4.53 1.17
N VAL A 59 9.32 -3.45 1.01
CA VAL A 59 8.97 -2.91 -0.31
C VAL A 59 10.23 -2.48 -1.06
N ARG A 60 11.11 -1.72 -0.41
CA ARG A 60 12.38 -1.26 -1.01
C ARG A 60 13.27 -2.42 -1.46
N LEU A 61 13.35 -3.50 -0.68
CA LEU A 61 14.15 -4.69 -1.01
C LEU A 61 13.52 -5.57 -2.10
N ALA A 62 12.20 -5.52 -2.27
CA ALA A 62 11.51 -6.22 -3.34
C ALA A 62 11.64 -5.51 -4.69
N LEU A 63 11.81 -4.19 -4.69
CA LEU A 63 11.95 -3.39 -5.90
C LEU A 63 13.33 -3.55 -6.52
N ASP A 64 13.37 -3.54 -7.84
CA ASP A 64 14.63 -3.48 -8.59
C ASP A 64 15.41 -2.20 -8.24
N ALA A 65 16.72 -2.33 -8.09
CA ALA A 65 17.59 -1.20 -7.76
C ALA A 65 17.46 -0.07 -8.81
N ASN A 66 17.32 1.17 -8.33
CA ASN A 66 17.16 2.35 -9.17
C ASN A 66 15.91 2.37 -10.08
N SER A 67 14.95 1.46 -9.86
CA SER A 67 13.69 1.51 -10.59
C SER A 67 12.71 2.52 -9.95
N PRO A 68 11.81 3.13 -10.75
CA PRO A 68 10.80 4.02 -10.20
C PRO A 68 9.76 3.26 -9.39
N PHE A 69 9.28 3.87 -8.30
CA PHE A 69 8.13 3.41 -7.54
C PHE A 69 7.12 4.54 -7.41
N ILE A 70 5.90 4.30 -7.87
CA ILE A 70 4.79 5.26 -7.78
C ILE A 70 3.86 4.78 -6.68
N GLU A 71 3.93 5.42 -5.50
CA GLU A 71 3.03 5.12 -4.40
C GLU A 71 1.58 5.48 -4.74
N LEU A 72 0.65 4.60 -4.39
CA LEU A 72 -0.79 4.76 -4.62
C LEU A 72 -1.54 4.92 -3.29
N CYS A 73 -2.47 5.88 -3.27
CA CYS A 73 -3.39 6.08 -2.15
C CYS A 73 -2.68 6.28 -0.79
N GLY A 74 -1.58 7.03 -0.75
CA GLY A 74 -0.80 7.28 0.46
C GLY A 74 -1.57 8.02 1.55
N LEU A 75 -2.59 8.80 1.20
CA LEU A 75 -3.41 9.57 2.15
C LEU A 75 -4.77 8.93 2.46
N VAL A 76 -5.03 7.72 2.02
CA VAL A 76 -6.32 7.07 2.28
C VAL A 76 -6.55 6.93 3.79
N GLY A 77 -7.74 7.31 4.26
CA GLY A 77 -8.09 7.28 5.66
C GLY A 77 -7.51 8.42 6.52
N TYR A 78 -6.88 9.43 5.89
CA TYR A 78 -6.41 10.62 6.59
C TYR A 78 -7.55 11.28 7.38
N ALA A 79 -7.32 11.51 8.67
CA ALA A 79 -8.27 12.09 9.61
C ALA A 79 -9.63 11.34 9.69
N MET A 80 -9.64 10.03 9.36
CA MET A 80 -10.82 9.17 9.43
C MET A 80 -10.65 8.07 10.48
N HIS A 81 -11.76 7.61 11.05
CA HIS A 81 -11.80 6.56 12.07
C HIS A 81 -10.87 6.90 13.26
N ASP A 82 -9.87 6.06 13.53
CA ASP A 82 -8.92 6.25 14.63
C ASP A 82 -7.73 7.16 14.31
N ASP A 83 -7.64 7.66 13.07
CA ASP A 83 -6.56 8.57 12.67
C ASP A 83 -6.88 10.00 13.11
N LYS A 84 -6.20 10.46 14.18
CA LYS A 84 -6.44 11.78 14.78
C LYS A 84 -5.57 12.89 14.22
N ASP A 85 -4.39 12.55 13.69
CA ASP A 85 -3.35 13.52 13.31
C ASP A 85 -2.69 13.24 11.96
N GLY A 86 -3.21 12.27 11.21
CA GLY A 86 -2.68 11.83 9.92
C GLY A 86 -1.55 10.80 10.01
N SER A 87 -1.14 10.42 11.22
CA SER A 87 -0.04 9.45 11.38
C SER A 87 -0.43 8.00 11.00
N ASP A 88 -1.73 7.70 10.92
CA ASP A 88 -2.29 6.41 10.48
C ASP A 88 -2.79 6.44 9.02
N ALA A 89 -2.58 7.53 8.30
CA ALA A 89 -2.93 7.62 6.88
C ALA A 89 -2.29 6.49 6.06
N GLY A 90 -2.89 6.17 4.93
CA GLY A 90 -2.45 5.05 4.08
C GLY A 90 -3.21 3.74 4.30
N GLY A 91 -4.19 3.73 5.24
CA GLY A 91 -5.06 2.58 5.49
C GLY A 91 -4.34 1.33 6.01
N GLY A 92 -3.17 1.48 6.63
CA GLY A 92 -2.35 0.35 7.10
C GLY A 92 -1.69 -0.45 5.97
N ILE A 93 -1.62 0.11 4.77
CA ILE A 93 -1.06 -0.56 3.59
C ILE A 93 -0.12 0.39 2.85
N ILE A 94 1.09 -0.08 2.55
CA ILE A 94 2.03 0.58 1.63
C ILE A 94 1.80 -0.06 0.27
N ALA A 95 1.46 0.71 -0.76
CA ALA A 95 1.22 0.14 -2.07
C ALA A 95 1.60 1.09 -3.20
N GLY A 96 2.00 0.51 -4.33
CA GLY A 96 2.38 1.28 -5.50
C GLY A 96 2.68 0.40 -6.70
N ILE A 97 3.05 1.05 -7.80
CA ILE A 97 3.50 0.41 -9.02
C ILE A 97 5.01 0.57 -9.11
N GLY A 98 5.71 -0.54 -9.30
CA GLY A 98 7.16 -0.58 -9.44
C GLY A 98 7.62 -1.77 -10.26
N PHE A 99 8.92 -2.02 -10.29
CA PHE A 99 9.52 -3.13 -11.02
C PHE A 99 10.13 -4.13 -10.04
N VAL A 100 9.87 -5.41 -10.27
CA VAL A 100 10.43 -6.55 -9.54
C VAL A 100 10.94 -7.55 -10.55
N SER A 101 12.24 -7.84 -10.55
CA SER A 101 12.88 -8.71 -11.54
C SER A 101 12.58 -8.33 -13.00
N GLY A 102 12.59 -7.02 -13.30
CA GLY A 102 12.29 -6.47 -14.62
C GLY A 102 10.81 -6.42 -14.97
N VAL A 103 9.91 -6.93 -14.13
CA VAL A 103 8.47 -6.96 -14.39
C VAL A 103 7.78 -5.82 -13.67
N ARG A 104 7.04 -5.01 -14.42
CA ARG A 104 6.17 -3.96 -13.83
C ARG A 104 4.98 -4.60 -13.14
N CYS A 105 4.85 -4.41 -11.85
CA CYS A 105 3.79 -5.00 -11.04
C CYS A 105 3.22 -4.02 -10.03
N LEU A 106 2.08 -4.38 -9.46
CA LEU A 106 1.49 -3.70 -8.32
C LEU A 106 1.98 -4.39 -7.06
N ILE A 107 2.66 -3.63 -6.20
CA ILE A 107 3.17 -4.10 -4.91
C ILE A 107 2.25 -3.59 -3.81
N SER A 108 1.90 -4.46 -2.86
CA SER A 108 1.12 -4.13 -1.67
C SER A 108 1.76 -4.77 -0.45
N ALA A 109 2.02 -3.99 0.59
CA ALA A 109 2.61 -4.48 1.83
C ALA A 109 1.76 -4.05 3.03
N SER A 110 1.44 -4.98 3.92
CA SER A 110 0.83 -4.64 5.20
C SER A 110 1.80 -3.80 6.03
N ASN A 111 1.37 -2.61 6.48
CA ASN A 111 2.17 -1.79 7.38
C ASN A 111 2.00 -2.26 8.83
N SER A 112 2.56 -3.42 9.15
CA SER A 112 2.48 -4.02 10.48
C SER A 112 3.23 -3.25 11.57
N ALA A 113 4.01 -2.24 11.20
CA ALA A 113 4.60 -1.28 12.12
C ALA A 113 3.55 -0.39 12.79
N ILE A 114 2.40 -0.17 12.12
CA ILE A 114 1.27 0.58 12.63
C ILE A 114 0.15 -0.39 12.99
N LYS A 115 -0.33 -0.34 14.22
CA LYS A 115 -1.44 -1.17 14.74
C LYS A 115 -1.30 -2.67 14.44
N GLY A 116 -0.05 -3.18 14.31
CA GLY A 116 0.22 -4.59 14.09
C GLY A 116 -0.28 -5.16 12.76
N GLY A 117 -0.53 -4.32 11.76
CA GLY A 117 -1.11 -4.73 10.48
C GLY A 117 -2.59 -5.07 10.55
N THR A 118 -3.30 -4.53 11.54
CA THR A 118 -4.76 -4.69 11.64
C THR A 118 -5.45 -4.03 10.45
N ILE A 119 -6.38 -4.76 9.83
CA ILE A 119 -7.13 -4.32 8.66
C ILE A 119 -8.21 -3.33 9.09
N ALA A 120 -8.08 -2.08 8.67
CA ALA A 120 -9.04 -1.00 8.89
C ALA A 120 -9.98 -0.82 7.69
N PRO A 121 -11.15 -0.16 7.84
CA PRO A 121 -12.09 0.06 6.72
C PRO A 121 -11.43 0.67 5.49
N MET A 122 -10.67 1.74 5.68
CA MET A 122 -10.00 2.42 4.56
C MET A 122 -8.89 1.60 3.93
N GLY A 123 -8.30 0.64 4.65
CA GLY A 123 -7.39 -0.38 4.10
C GLY A 123 -8.10 -1.33 3.15
N VAL A 124 -9.32 -1.75 3.48
CA VAL A 124 -10.16 -2.57 2.57
C VAL A 124 -10.47 -1.80 1.29
N HIS A 125 -10.93 -0.55 1.39
CA HIS A 125 -11.22 0.29 0.23
C HIS A 125 -9.97 0.53 -0.64
N LYS A 126 -8.80 0.75 -0.02
CA LYS A 126 -7.52 0.81 -0.74
C LYS A 126 -7.26 -0.48 -1.50
N THR A 127 -7.38 -1.64 -0.84
CA THR A 127 -7.17 -2.95 -1.48
C THR A 127 -8.09 -3.15 -2.69
N LEU A 128 -9.38 -2.84 -2.57
CA LEU A 128 -10.34 -2.91 -3.68
C LEU A 128 -9.92 -2.02 -4.85
N ARG A 129 -9.44 -0.80 -4.56
CA ARG A 129 -8.94 0.11 -5.60
C ARG A 129 -7.69 -0.43 -6.30
N LEU A 130 -6.76 -1.00 -5.53
CA LEU A 130 -5.53 -1.60 -6.05
C LEU A 130 -5.85 -2.80 -6.96
N GLN A 131 -6.75 -3.69 -6.54
CA GLN A 131 -7.19 -4.83 -7.35
C GLN A 131 -7.85 -4.39 -8.66
N LYS A 132 -8.67 -3.33 -8.61
CA LYS A 132 -9.26 -2.74 -9.82
C LYS A 132 -8.19 -2.20 -10.77
N ILE A 133 -7.17 -1.52 -10.26
CA ILE A 133 -6.05 -1.02 -11.08
C ILE A 133 -5.27 -2.20 -11.68
N ALA A 134 -4.96 -3.23 -10.87
CA ALA A 134 -4.26 -4.42 -11.35
C ALA A 134 -5.01 -5.10 -12.49
N LEU A 135 -6.33 -5.27 -12.35
CA LEU A 135 -7.18 -5.87 -13.38
C LEU A 135 -7.20 -5.03 -14.67
N GLN A 136 -7.41 -3.71 -14.55
CA GLN A 136 -7.51 -2.81 -15.70
C GLN A 136 -6.18 -2.65 -16.45
N GLN A 137 -5.07 -2.65 -15.72
CA GLN A 137 -3.73 -2.43 -16.28
C GLN A 137 -2.97 -3.74 -16.50
N LYS A 138 -3.59 -4.89 -16.22
CA LYS A 138 -3.02 -6.25 -16.31
C LYS A 138 -1.68 -6.35 -15.57
N LEU A 139 -1.62 -5.78 -14.36
CA LEU A 139 -0.42 -5.78 -13.53
C LEU A 139 -0.40 -7.03 -12.64
N PRO A 140 0.65 -7.86 -12.69
CA PRO A 140 0.89 -8.85 -11.65
C PRO A 140 0.87 -8.21 -10.26
N MET A 141 0.36 -8.92 -9.27
CA MET A 141 0.32 -8.43 -7.88
C MET A 141 1.34 -9.16 -7.02
N LEU A 142 2.19 -8.38 -6.34
CA LEU A 142 3.07 -8.85 -5.28
C LEU A 142 2.57 -8.34 -3.94
N THR A 143 2.17 -9.26 -3.05
CA THR A 143 1.68 -8.90 -1.72
C THR A 143 2.66 -9.36 -0.64
N LEU A 144 3.10 -8.42 0.20
CA LEU A 144 3.96 -8.65 1.35
C LEU A 144 3.09 -8.64 2.60
N SER A 145 2.66 -9.82 3.04
CA SER A 145 1.61 -10.00 4.05
C SER A 145 2.18 -10.13 5.46
N GLU A 146 1.62 -9.32 6.37
CA GLU A 146 1.71 -9.51 7.82
C GLU A 146 0.48 -8.84 8.45
N SER A 147 -0.51 -9.63 8.88
CA SER A 147 -1.82 -9.12 9.30
C SER A 147 -2.21 -9.60 10.68
N GLY A 148 -2.63 -8.65 11.52
CA GLY A 148 -3.26 -8.92 12.82
C GLY A 148 -4.77 -9.23 12.74
N GLY A 149 -5.32 -9.41 11.54
CA GLY A 149 -6.75 -9.62 11.32
C GLY A 149 -7.54 -8.32 11.19
N ALA A 150 -8.87 -8.43 11.18
CA ALA A 150 -9.78 -7.29 11.05
C ALA A 150 -9.85 -6.44 12.31
N ASN A 151 -9.98 -5.13 12.15
CA ASN A 151 -10.32 -4.25 13.27
C ASN A 151 -11.80 -4.45 13.66
N LEU A 152 -12.02 -5.16 14.77
CA LEU A 152 -13.35 -5.54 15.22
C LEU A 152 -14.22 -4.36 15.68
N ASN A 153 -13.62 -3.21 15.97
CA ASN A 153 -14.39 -1.99 16.27
C ASN A 153 -15.17 -1.50 15.02
N TYR A 154 -14.73 -1.90 13.84
CA TYR A 154 -15.34 -1.56 12.54
C TYR A 154 -15.73 -2.82 11.76
N ALA A 155 -16.14 -3.88 12.46
CA ALA A 155 -16.40 -5.20 11.88
C ALA A 155 -17.35 -5.14 10.68
N ALA A 156 -18.47 -4.42 10.80
CA ALA A 156 -19.47 -4.30 9.74
C ALA A 156 -18.87 -3.71 8.45
N GLU A 157 -18.08 -2.64 8.56
CA GLU A 157 -17.45 -2.00 7.41
C GLU A 157 -16.35 -2.88 6.79
N VAL A 158 -15.53 -3.51 7.64
CA VAL A 158 -14.42 -4.36 7.17
C VAL A 158 -14.93 -5.62 6.52
N PHE A 159 -15.87 -6.35 7.13
CA PHE A 159 -16.32 -7.65 6.59
C PHE A 159 -17.22 -7.49 5.38
N THR A 160 -18.11 -6.49 5.35
CA THR A 160 -19.01 -6.26 4.22
C THR A 160 -18.22 -5.97 2.92
N ALA A 161 -17.25 -5.05 2.98
CA ALA A 161 -16.42 -4.73 1.83
C ALA A 161 -15.30 -5.77 1.59
N GLY A 162 -14.78 -6.37 2.68
CA GLY A 162 -13.67 -7.33 2.66
C GLY A 162 -13.96 -8.58 1.83
N GLY A 163 -15.20 -9.09 1.85
CA GLY A 163 -15.60 -10.21 1.01
C GLY A 163 -15.36 -9.99 -0.49
N THR A 164 -15.51 -8.75 -0.95
CA THR A 164 -15.26 -8.37 -2.34
C THR A 164 -13.78 -8.50 -2.72
N THR A 165 -12.85 -8.36 -1.76
CA THR A 165 -11.42 -8.51 -2.05
C THR A 165 -11.09 -9.94 -2.49
N PHE A 166 -11.71 -10.95 -1.89
CA PHE A 166 -11.53 -12.37 -2.27
C PHE A 166 -12.14 -12.68 -3.62
N ALA A 167 -13.34 -12.16 -3.90
CA ALA A 167 -13.95 -12.28 -5.23
C ALA A 167 -13.07 -11.64 -6.31
N ASN A 168 -12.43 -10.51 -6.02
CA ASN A 168 -11.52 -9.86 -6.96
C ASN A 168 -10.23 -10.65 -7.17
N GLN A 169 -9.70 -11.35 -6.15
CA GLN A 169 -8.57 -12.26 -6.34
C GLN A 169 -8.92 -13.38 -7.35
N ALA A 170 -10.08 -14.00 -7.19
CA ALA A 170 -10.56 -14.99 -8.15
C ALA A 170 -10.72 -14.41 -9.58
N ARG A 171 -11.22 -13.17 -9.69
CA ARG A 171 -11.33 -12.48 -11.00
C ARG A 171 -9.96 -12.17 -11.62
N LEU A 172 -8.98 -11.80 -10.82
CA LEU A 172 -7.60 -11.58 -11.28
C LEU A 172 -6.99 -12.88 -11.81
N SER A 173 -7.11 -13.99 -11.05
CA SER A 173 -6.69 -15.32 -11.51
C SER A 173 -7.41 -15.74 -12.80
N ALA A 174 -8.72 -15.58 -12.88
CA ALA A 174 -9.49 -15.89 -14.10
C ALA A 174 -9.07 -15.04 -15.31
N ALA A 175 -8.57 -13.82 -15.07
CA ALA A 175 -8.02 -12.94 -16.11
C ALA A 175 -6.54 -13.26 -16.45
N GLY A 176 -5.93 -14.29 -15.86
CA GLY A 176 -4.53 -14.67 -16.07
C GLY A 176 -3.53 -13.67 -15.49
N ILE A 177 -3.92 -12.89 -14.47
CA ILE A 177 -3.05 -11.93 -13.81
C ILE A 177 -2.39 -12.61 -12.62
N PRO A 178 -1.06 -12.82 -12.64
CA PRO A 178 -0.35 -13.52 -11.56
C PRO A 178 -0.43 -12.80 -10.22
N GLN A 179 -0.63 -13.57 -9.15
CA GLN A 179 -0.67 -13.09 -7.78
C GLN A 179 0.35 -13.86 -6.94
N VAL A 180 1.34 -13.15 -6.42
CA VAL A 180 2.39 -13.72 -5.58
C VAL A 180 2.27 -13.11 -4.18
N SER A 181 2.28 -13.96 -3.16
CA SER A 181 2.24 -13.53 -1.76
C SER A 181 3.49 -13.97 -1.01
N VAL A 182 4.10 -13.03 -0.28
CA VAL A 182 5.19 -13.32 0.66
C VAL A 182 4.68 -13.05 2.08
N VAL A 183 4.64 -14.07 2.91
CA VAL A 183 4.13 -13.97 4.28
C VAL A 183 5.30 -13.78 5.24
N HIS A 184 5.40 -12.58 5.83
CA HIS A 184 6.51 -12.16 6.70
C HIS A 184 6.24 -12.28 8.19
N GLY A 185 5.06 -12.70 8.58
CA GLY A 185 4.64 -12.79 9.96
C GLY A 185 3.29 -13.47 10.08
N ASN A 186 2.49 -13.05 11.07
CA ASN A 186 1.18 -13.61 11.27
C ASN A 186 0.26 -13.23 10.08
N ALA A 187 -0.53 -14.20 9.64
CA ALA A 187 -1.61 -14.01 8.69
C ALA A 187 -2.88 -14.62 9.30
N THR A 188 -3.60 -13.84 10.12
CA THR A 188 -4.67 -14.34 10.98
C THR A 188 -6.02 -14.27 10.26
N ALA A 189 -6.82 -15.32 10.40
CA ALA A 189 -8.20 -15.44 9.90
C ALA A 189 -8.33 -14.98 8.43
N GLY A 190 -9.12 -13.93 8.12
CA GLY A 190 -9.24 -13.37 6.77
C GLY A 190 -7.92 -12.91 6.13
N GLY A 191 -6.90 -12.60 6.94
CA GLY A 191 -5.56 -12.30 6.48
C GLY A 191 -4.82 -13.50 5.87
N ALA A 192 -5.22 -14.74 6.20
CA ALA A 192 -4.68 -15.96 5.60
C ALA A 192 -5.32 -16.29 4.25
N TYR A 193 -6.54 -15.82 3.99
CA TYR A 193 -7.21 -16.06 2.71
C TYR A 193 -6.48 -15.40 1.54
N GLN A 194 -5.94 -14.22 1.76
CA GLN A 194 -5.24 -13.50 0.69
C GLN A 194 -4.01 -14.27 0.18
N PRO A 195 -3.06 -14.75 0.99
CA PRO A 195 -2.02 -15.63 0.50
C PRO A 195 -2.56 -16.99 0.04
N GLY A 196 -3.55 -17.58 0.74
CA GLY A 196 -4.14 -18.87 0.37
C GLY A 196 -4.81 -18.91 -1.01
N LEU A 197 -5.27 -17.76 -1.53
CA LEU A 197 -5.87 -17.61 -2.85
C LEU A 197 -4.86 -17.11 -3.91
N SER A 198 -3.61 -16.87 -3.55
CA SER A 198 -2.56 -16.46 -4.47
C SER A 198 -2.04 -17.64 -5.28
N ASP A 199 -1.54 -17.35 -6.50
CA ASP A 199 -0.97 -18.40 -7.38
C ASP A 199 0.35 -18.96 -6.82
N TYR A 200 1.13 -18.12 -6.13
CA TYR A 200 2.36 -18.51 -5.44
C TYR A 200 2.43 -17.92 -4.04
N VAL A 201 2.83 -18.75 -3.08
CA VAL A 201 3.00 -18.34 -1.69
C VAL A 201 4.43 -18.65 -1.23
N ILE A 202 5.10 -17.62 -0.75
CA ILE A 202 6.43 -17.71 -0.14
C ILE A 202 6.28 -17.41 1.35
N VAL A 203 6.77 -18.29 2.19
CA VAL A 203 6.71 -18.13 3.65
C VAL A 203 8.10 -17.88 4.21
N VAL A 204 8.22 -16.92 5.11
CA VAL A 204 9.49 -16.61 5.77
C VAL A 204 9.69 -17.55 6.93
N ARG A 205 10.74 -18.37 6.86
CA ARG A 205 11.06 -19.40 7.85
C ARG A 205 11.16 -18.80 9.26
N LYS A 206 10.52 -19.43 10.24
CA LYS A 206 10.49 -19.02 11.65
C LYS A 206 9.81 -17.67 11.94
N GLN A 207 9.15 -17.07 10.96
CA GLN A 207 8.42 -15.81 11.15
C GLN A 207 6.94 -15.93 10.77
N THR A 208 6.62 -16.81 9.82
CA THR A 208 5.26 -16.99 9.32
C THR A 208 4.44 -17.88 10.26
N GLU A 209 3.24 -17.39 10.59
CA GLU A 209 2.16 -18.12 11.27
C GLU A 209 0.85 -17.87 10.50
N MET A 210 0.22 -18.95 10.00
CA MET A 210 -1.03 -18.93 9.25
C MET A 210 -2.02 -19.92 9.84
#